data_5ef7ea1348df376e24cdae55271a4c88
#
_entry.id   5ef7ea1348df376e24cdae55271a4c88
#
_cell.length_a   1.000
_cell.length_b   1.000
_cell.length_c   1.000
_cell.angle_alpha   90.00
_cell.angle_beta   90.00
_cell.angle_gamma   90.00
#
_symmetry.space_group_name_H-M   'P 1'
#
loop_
_entity.id
_entity.type
_entity.pdbx_description
1 polymer ?
#
loop_
_entity_poly.entity_id
_entity_poly.type
_entity_poly.pdbx_seq_one_letter_code
_entity_poly.pdbx_strand_id
1 'polypeptide(L)'
;MSQERHEYQVKIDWTHDRQGDLVIQGKPKLKVAPPPEFEGPAGILTPEDMFVSSAAACLMTTFIVFAKRSRFDFSSFSCQGTGTLEKVEKGYEFTKIVLKTT
;
A
#
# COMPACT_ATOMS: atom_id res chain seq x y z
N MET A 1 12.41 -23.36 18.95
CA MET A 1 11.34 -22.76 18.14
C MET A 1 11.90 -22.37 16.79
N SER A 2 11.32 -22.88 15.74
CA SER A 2 11.77 -22.48 14.40
C SER A 2 11.21 -21.12 14.06
N GLN A 3 12.01 -20.29 13.44
CA GLN A 3 11.59 -18.99 12.97
C GLN A 3 11.30 -19.08 11.48
N GLU A 4 10.10 -18.71 11.12
CA GLU A 4 9.75 -18.59 9.71
C GLU A 4 10.33 -17.31 9.17
N ARG A 5 10.88 -17.40 7.97
CA ARG A 5 11.43 -16.24 7.29
C ARG A 5 10.85 -16.18 5.89
N HIS A 6 10.24 -15.09 5.56
CA HIS A 6 9.64 -14.85 4.25
C HIS A 6 10.23 -13.59 3.65
N GLU A 7 10.62 -13.66 2.40
CA GLU A 7 11.19 -12.52 1.69
C GLU A 7 10.29 -12.14 0.52
N TYR A 8 10.13 -10.86 0.30
CA TYR A 8 9.33 -10.33 -0.78
C TYR A 8 10.18 -9.35 -1.56
N GLN A 9 10.20 -9.50 -2.87
CA GLN A 9 11.04 -8.69 -3.72
C GLN A 9 10.21 -7.88 -4.69
N VAL A 10 10.55 -6.61 -4.84
CA VAL A 10 9.94 -5.73 -5.82
C VAL A 10 11.05 -4.99 -6.54
N LYS A 11 10.75 -4.50 -7.73
CA LYS A 11 11.70 -3.76 -8.53
C LYS A 11 11.03 -2.51 -9.06
N ILE A 12 11.73 -1.40 -9.03
CA ILE A 12 11.26 -0.15 -9.60
C ILE A 12 12.23 0.25 -10.70
N ASP A 13 11.72 0.45 -11.90
CA ASP A 13 12.49 0.91 -13.04
C ASP A 13 12.03 2.29 -13.46
N TRP A 14 12.94 3.25 -13.48
CA TRP A 14 12.63 4.58 -13.98
C TRP A 14 12.40 4.52 -15.49
N THR A 15 11.35 5.18 -15.97
CA THR A 15 11.02 5.19 -17.39
C THR A 15 11.27 6.56 -18.03
N HIS A 16 10.69 7.60 -17.46
CA HIS A 16 10.88 8.97 -17.98
C HIS A 16 10.37 9.96 -16.94
N ASP A 17 10.86 11.18 -17.01
CA ASP A 17 10.46 12.26 -16.09
C ASP A 17 10.51 11.81 -14.64
N ARG A 18 9.37 11.82 -13.95
CA ARG A 18 9.26 11.37 -12.56
C ARG A 18 8.48 10.08 -12.43
N GLN A 19 8.40 9.31 -13.50
CA GLN A 19 7.63 8.07 -13.55
C GLN A 19 8.52 6.85 -13.61
N GLY A 20 8.00 5.75 -13.14
CA GLY A 20 8.65 4.46 -13.22
C GLY A 20 7.63 3.34 -13.26
N ASP A 21 8.14 2.14 -13.38
CA ASP A 21 7.33 0.93 -13.35
C ASP A 21 7.65 0.13 -12.11
N LEU A 22 6.60 -0.29 -11.40
CA LEU A 22 6.72 -1.25 -10.32
C LEU A 22 6.57 -2.64 -10.93
N VAL A 23 7.59 -3.46 -10.76
CA VAL A 23 7.63 -4.80 -11.34
C VAL A 23 7.74 -5.82 -10.22
N ILE A 24 6.77 -6.70 -10.16
CA ILE A 24 6.77 -7.81 -9.22
C ILE A 24 6.56 -9.07 -10.05
N GLN A 25 7.46 -10.03 -9.88
CA GLN A 25 7.43 -11.25 -10.68
C GLN A 25 6.06 -11.96 -10.57
N GLY A 26 5.49 -12.29 -11.70
CA GLY A 26 4.21 -12.99 -11.76
C GLY A 26 2.98 -12.12 -11.57
N LYS A 27 3.15 -10.80 -11.54
CA LYS A 27 2.04 -9.86 -11.31
C LYS A 27 2.04 -8.75 -12.36
N PRO A 28 0.89 -8.10 -12.56
CA PRO A 28 0.83 -6.99 -13.51
C PRO A 28 1.78 -5.86 -13.14
N LYS A 29 2.36 -5.24 -14.17
CA LYS A 29 3.23 -4.10 -14.00
C LYS A 29 2.38 -2.86 -13.72
N LEU A 30 2.79 -2.03 -12.77
CA LEU A 30 2.06 -0.82 -12.41
C LEU A 30 2.93 0.40 -12.63
N LYS A 31 2.32 1.46 -13.15
CA LYS A 31 3.00 2.75 -13.28
C LYS A 31 2.97 3.45 -11.92
N VAL A 32 4.08 4.10 -11.59
CA VAL A 32 4.24 4.81 -10.32
C VAL A 32 4.82 6.18 -10.58
N ALA A 33 4.30 7.19 -9.89
CA ALA A 33 4.79 8.57 -10.00
C ALA A 33 4.46 9.31 -8.71
N PRO A 34 5.16 10.42 -8.41
CA PRO A 34 4.77 11.23 -7.25
C PRO A 34 3.40 11.85 -7.48
N PRO A 35 2.70 12.24 -6.39
CA PRO A 35 1.40 12.90 -6.54
C PRO A 35 1.56 14.30 -7.11
N PRO A 36 0.45 14.90 -7.62
CA PRO A 36 0.51 16.25 -8.20
C PRO A 36 1.09 17.32 -7.28
N GLU A 37 0.85 17.22 -5.97
CA GLU A 37 1.40 18.18 -5.02
C GLU A 37 2.92 18.11 -4.91
N PHE A 38 3.54 17.06 -5.44
CA PHE A 38 4.99 16.94 -5.55
C PHE A 38 5.42 16.89 -7.02
N GLU A 39 4.70 17.62 -7.87
CA GLU A 39 5.01 17.78 -9.29
C GLU A 39 4.88 16.51 -10.12
N GLY A 40 4.02 15.61 -9.70
CA GLY A 40 3.72 14.42 -10.47
C GLY A 40 2.46 14.56 -11.31
N PRO A 41 2.24 13.65 -12.25
CA PRO A 41 1.02 13.65 -13.05
C PRO A 41 -0.17 13.13 -12.26
N ALA A 42 -1.36 13.55 -12.65
CA ALA A 42 -2.58 13.03 -12.06
C ALA A 42 -2.89 11.64 -12.63
N GLY A 43 -3.62 10.84 -11.87
CA GLY A 43 -4.15 9.57 -12.35
C GLY A 43 -3.18 8.40 -12.31
N ILE A 44 -2.01 8.56 -11.70
CA ILE A 44 -1.03 7.49 -11.59
C ILE A 44 -0.83 7.14 -10.12
N LEU A 45 -0.68 5.85 -9.85
CA LEU A 45 -0.44 5.34 -8.50
C LEU A 45 0.81 5.99 -7.90
N THR A 46 0.72 6.42 -6.65
CA THR A 46 1.84 7.08 -5.97
C THR A 46 2.42 6.18 -4.89
N PRO A 47 3.69 6.42 -4.47
CA PRO A 47 4.24 5.70 -3.32
C PRO A 47 3.40 5.90 -2.06
N GLU A 48 2.82 7.09 -1.89
CA GLU A 48 1.96 7.38 -0.75
C GLU A 48 0.71 6.51 -0.77
N ASP A 49 0.09 6.34 -1.96
CA ASP A 49 -1.05 5.44 -2.13
C ASP A 49 -0.67 4.01 -1.77
N MET A 50 0.50 3.56 -2.22
CA MET A 50 0.96 2.21 -1.96
C MET A 50 1.18 1.96 -0.47
N PHE A 51 1.74 2.94 0.22
CA PHE A 51 2.00 2.81 1.65
C PHE A 51 0.70 2.64 2.44
N VAL A 52 -0.29 3.50 2.18
CA VAL A 52 -1.59 3.42 2.85
C VAL A 52 -2.33 2.16 2.42
N SER A 53 -2.26 1.82 1.12
CA SER A 53 -2.92 0.63 0.59
C SER A 53 -2.38 -0.65 1.21
N SER A 54 -1.08 -0.71 1.49
CA SER A 54 -0.49 -1.90 2.10
C SER A 54 -1.06 -2.16 3.49
N ALA A 55 -1.30 -1.11 4.26
CA ALA A 55 -1.91 -1.23 5.58
C ALA A 55 -3.36 -1.72 5.46
N ALA A 56 -4.13 -1.14 4.55
CA ALA A 56 -5.53 -1.52 4.37
C ALA A 56 -5.64 -2.96 3.84
N ALA A 57 -4.81 -3.33 2.87
CA ALA A 57 -4.82 -4.68 2.32
C ALA A 57 -4.40 -5.72 3.36
N CYS A 58 -3.41 -5.39 4.17
CA CYS A 58 -2.96 -6.28 5.24
C CYS A 58 -4.07 -6.53 6.24
N LEU A 59 -4.83 -5.48 6.58
CA LEU A 59 -5.97 -5.63 7.49
C LEU A 59 -7.01 -6.59 6.90
N MET A 60 -7.32 -6.46 5.62
CA MET A 60 -8.27 -7.33 4.96
C MET A 60 -7.82 -8.79 4.98
N THR A 61 -6.58 -9.05 4.56
CA THR A 61 -6.09 -10.43 4.49
C THR A 61 -6.00 -11.06 5.87
N THR A 62 -5.63 -10.28 6.89
CA THR A 62 -5.59 -10.76 8.27
C THR A 62 -7.00 -11.06 8.77
N PHE A 63 -7.97 -10.21 8.47
CA PHE A 63 -9.35 -10.43 8.84
C PHE A 63 -9.89 -11.72 8.22
N ILE A 64 -9.58 -11.97 6.94
CA ILE A 64 -10.07 -13.17 6.25
C ILE A 64 -9.52 -14.44 6.91
N VAL A 65 -8.22 -14.44 7.27
CA VAL A 65 -7.62 -15.58 7.95
C VAL A 65 -8.28 -15.80 9.31
N PHE A 66 -8.48 -14.74 10.06
CA PHE A 66 -9.11 -14.82 11.37
C PHE A 66 -10.56 -15.34 11.27
N ALA A 67 -11.31 -14.84 10.30
CA ALA A 67 -12.69 -15.27 10.08
C ALA A 67 -12.77 -16.76 9.76
N LYS A 68 -11.85 -17.25 8.91
CA LYS A 68 -11.81 -18.67 8.58
C LYS A 68 -11.48 -19.55 9.78
N ARG A 69 -10.52 -19.14 10.59
CA ARG A 69 -10.14 -19.90 11.78
C ARG A 69 -11.24 -19.93 12.81
N SER A 70 -11.98 -18.85 12.93
CA SER A 70 -13.09 -18.73 13.89
C SER A 70 -14.40 -19.25 13.35
N ARG A 71 -14.42 -19.73 12.11
CA ARG A 71 -15.62 -20.17 11.41
C ARG A 71 -16.70 -19.08 11.38
N PHE A 72 -16.23 -17.85 11.26
CA PHE A 72 -17.09 -16.68 11.15
C PHE A 72 -17.35 -16.38 9.67
N ASP A 73 -18.62 -16.44 9.27
CA ASP A 73 -19.00 -16.15 7.89
C ASP A 73 -19.33 -14.68 7.73
N PHE A 74 -18.89 -14.10 6.63
CA PHE A 74 -19.24 -12.72 6.30
C PHE A 74 -19.53 -12.65 4.80
N SER A 75 -20.40 -11.73 4.42
CA SER A 75 -20.80 -11.58 3.00
C SER A 75 -20.05 -10.42 2.33
N SER A 76 -19.49 -9.49 3.09
CA SER A 76 -18.76 -8.37 2.51
C SER A 76 -17.76 -7.83 3.51
N PHE A 77 -16.76 -7.18 2.96
CA PHE A 77 -15.75 -6.47 3.75
C PHE A 77 -15.26 -5.30 2.93
N SER A 78 -15.16 -4.14 3.53
CA SER A 78 -14.49 -3.03 2.90
C SER A 78 -13.70 -2.26 3.92
N CYS A 79 -12.63 -1.63 3.47
CA CYS A 79 -11.76 -0.84 4.33
C CYS A 79 -11.32 0.39 3.57
N GLN A 80 -11.57 1.55 4.16
CA GLN A 80 -11.08 2.81 3.61
C GLN A 80 -9.93 3.29 4.47
N GLY A 81 -8.78 3.54 3.81
CA GLY A 81 -7.60 4.01 4.51
C GLY A 81 -7.32 5.47 4.20
N THR A 82 -6.90 6.19 5.21
CA THR A 82 -6.47 7.59 5.06
C THR A 82 -5.14 7.74 5.76
N GLY A 83 -4.13 8.17 5.00
CA GLY A 83 -2.82 8.46 5.54
C GLY A 83 -2.58 9.96 5.55
N THR A 84 -1.96 10.45 6.59
CA THR A 84 -1.61 11.86 6.71
C THR A 84 -0.11 12.03 6.60
N LEU A 85 0.31 12.78 5.59
CA LEU A 85 1.72 13.11 5.34
C LEU A 85 1.93 14.55 5.76
N GLU A 86 2.86 14.77 6.68
CA GLU A 86 3.14 16.10 7.19
C GLU A 86 4.58 16.47 6.99
N LYS A 87 4.82 17.77 6.75
CA LYS A 87 6.17 18.30 6.66
C LYS A 87 6.73 18.44 8.06
N VAL A 88 7.88 17.82 8.29
CA VAL A 88 8.59 17.92 9.55
C VAL A 88 9.96 18.53 9.30
N GLU A 89 10.74 18.72 10.36
CA GLU A 89 12.00 19.43 10.28
C GLU A 89 12.96 18.86 9.23
N LYS A 90 12.98 17.55 9.05
CA LYS A 90 13.90 16.87 8.12
C LYS A 90 13.25 16.40 6.84
N GLY A 91 12.02 16.81 6.53
CA GLY A 91 11.34 16.40 5.32
C GLY A 91 9.88 16.08 5.58
N TYR A 92 9.38 15.02 4.96
CA TYR A 92 7.99 14.59 5.12
C TYR A 92 7.94 13.23 5.78
N GLU A 93 6.94 13.03 6.62
CA GLU A 93 6.70 11.71 7.19
C GLU A 93 5.22 11.49 7.40
N PHE A 94 4.82 10.22 7.34
CA PHE A 94 3.45 9.86 7.68
C PHE A 94 3.30 9.92 9.18
N THR A 95 2.40 10.77 9.64
CA THR A 95 2.16 10.95 11.06
C THR A 95 0.92 10.20 11.53
N LYS A 96 0.09 9.73 10.60
CA LYS A 96 -1.16 9.10 10.96
C LYS A 96 -1.70 8.24 9.82
N ILE A 97 -2.21 7.06 10.15
CA ILE A 97 -2.98 6.23 9.22
C ILE A 97 -4.25 5.82 9.93
N VAL A 98 -5.39 6.07 9.29
CA VAL A 98 -6.69 5.69 9.82
C VAL A 98 -7.34 4.69 8.87
N LEU A 99 -7.77 3.56 9.40
CA LEU A 99 -8.45 2.54 8.63
C LEU A 99 -9.87 2.38 9.16
N LYS A 100 -10.85 2.54 8.27
CA LYS A 100 -12.26 2.36 8.60
C LYS A 100 -12.78 1.14 7.89
N THR A 101 -13.34 0.20 8.65
CA THR A 101 -13.88 -1.04 8.11
C THR A 101 -15.41 -1.01 8.15
N THR A 102 -16.00 -1.72 7.21
CA THR A 102 -17.46 -1.85 7.13
C THR A 102 -17.84 -3.31 6.95
#